data_769b794d892c7fd0237d6273c5cff896
#
_entry.id   769b794d892c7fd0237d6273c5cff896
#
_cell.length_a   1.000
_cell.length_b   1.000
_cell.length_c   1.000
_cell.angle_alpha   90.00
_cell.angle_beta   90.00
_cell.angle_gamma   90.00
#
_symmetry.space_group_name_H-M   'P 1'
#
loop_
_entity.id
_entity.type
_entity.pdbx_description
1 polymer ?
#
loop_
_entity_poly.entity_id
_entity_poly.type
_entity_poly.pdbx_seq_one_letter_code
_entity_poly.pdbx_strand_id
1 'polypeptide(L)'
;LSTNAVLPARFYGSEQEYRLYNITATAFFQLSLFYLMLLHFLLAYNAKHNTLPSILVFFMLCIGLISGRTFLLLSVVSILVYFKWRYVPSLIAFAILVLLLAYFLPENPYVAHALEPVINLLHGAGFVSSSTDTLMKNHLFMPTLKQFIYADGMYMTGQLEVGRYYGHTDSGFLRQILYGGVSYALVCFAVTFYFVRKVALNWFDGSWKFILSAFVILAF
;
A
#
# COMPACT_ATOMS: atom_id res chain seq x y z
N LEU A 1 4.70 16.51 -16.77
CA LEU A 1 4.07 17.78 -16.33
C LEU A 1 2.61 17.75 -16.74
N SER A 2 1.70 17.88 -15.79
CA SER A 2 0.28 17.89 -16.07
C SER A 2 -0.12 19.22 -16.74
N THR A 3 -0.81 19.14 -17.86
CA THR A 3 -1.40 20.31 -18.55
C THR A 3 -2.75 20.71 -17.94
N ASN A 4 -3.30 19.91 -17.02
CA ASN A 4 -4.56 20.21 -16.34
C ASN A 4 -4.32 21.13 -15.15
N ALA A 5 -4.87 22.33 -15.17
CA ALA A 5 -4.69 23.35 -14.13
C ALA A 5 -5.21 22.92 -12.73
N VAL A 6 -6.20 22.03 -12.67
CA VAL A 6 -6.78 21.52 -11.40
C VAL A 6 -5.86 20.49 -10.75
N LEU A 7 -5.19 19.66 -11.54
CA LEU A 7 -4.28 18.64 -11.03
C LEU A 7 -3.06 19.24 -10.31
N PRO A 8 -2.36 20.26 -10.84
CA PRO A 8 -1.26 20.89 -10.12
C PRO A 8 -1.67 21.42 -8.75
N ALA A 9 -2.76 22.16 -8.66
CA ALA A 9 -3.23 22.71 -7.38
C ALA A 9 -3.56 21.60 -6.36
N ARG A 10 -4.12 20.49 -6.82
CA ARG A 10 -4.47 19.35 -5.97
C ARG A 10 -3.25 18.53 -5.54
N PHE A 11 -2.26 18.37 -6.42
CA PHE A 11 -1.10 17.52 -6.17
C PHE A 11 0.09 18.28 -5.57
N TYR A 12 0.38 19.49 -6.01
CA TYR A 12 1.51 20.28 -5.53
C TYR A 12 1.22 21.00 -4.20
N GLY A 13 -0.01 21.16 -3.82
CA GLY A 13 -0.41 21.72 -2.52
C GLY A 13 -0.69 20.66 -1.45
N SER A 14 -0.35 19.38 -1.68
CA SER A 14 -0.63 18.28 -0.76
C SER A 14 0.62 17.42 -0.53
N GLU A 15 0.59 16.59 0.53
CA GLU A 15 1.65 15.62 0.83
C GLU A 15 1.98 14.64 -0.31
N GLN A 16 1.22 14.68 -1.39
CA GLN A 16 1.38 13.82 -2.57
C GLN A 16 2.60 14.17 -3.40
N GLU A 17 3.06 15.42 -3.35
CA GLU A 17 4.28 15.85 -4.06
C GLU A 17 5.53 15.12 -3.56
N TYR A 18 5.51 14.57 -2.33
CA TYR A 18 6.60 13.82 -1.74
C TYR A 18 6.70 12.37 -2.22
N ARG A 19 5.95 12.01 -3.26
CA ARG A 19 5.94 10.65 -3.83
C ARG A 19 6.42 10.66 -5.27
N LEU A 20 6.66 9.45 -5.82
CA LEU A 20 7.17 9.27 -7.19
C LEU A 20 6.15 9.58 -8.31
N TYR A 21 5.04 10.26 -8.05
CA TYR A 21 4.03 10.49 -9.07
C TYR A 21 4.53 11.27 -10.29
N ASN A 22 5.56 12.12 -10.12
CA ASN A 22 6.19 12.84 -11.24
C ASN A 22 6.81 11.92 -12.30
N ILE A 23 7.16 10.68 -11.89
CA ILE A 23 7.76 9.69 -12.78
C ILE A 23 6.68 8.78 -13.36
N THR A 24 5.67 8.44 -12.57
CA THR A 24 4.71 7.38 -12.88
C THR A 24 3.31 7.87 -13.26
N ALA A 25 3.03 9.14 -13.15
CA ALA A 25 1.72 9.79 -13.40
C ALA A 25 0.56 9.24 -12.54
N THR A 26 0.76 8.18 -11.78
CA THR A 26 -0.19 7.64 -10.80
C THR A 26 0.33 7.87 -9.41
N ALA A 27 -0.47 8.49 -8.58
CA ALA A 27 -0.10 8.77 -7.21
C ALA A 27 -0.68 7.73 -6.26
N PHE A 28 -0.11 7.63 -5.07
CA PHE A 28 -0.71 6.97 -3.93
C PHE A 28 -0.62 5.47 -3.82
N PHE A 29 -1.70 4.95 -3.19
CA PHE A 29 -1.89 3.57 -2.84
C PHE A 29 -1.66 2.61 -4.00
N GLN A 30 -2.12 2.96 -5.21
CA GLN A 30 -1.96 2.14 -6.41
C GLN A 30 -0.49 1.93 -6.77
N LEU A 31 0.34 2.97 -6.64
CA LEU A 31 1.77 2.87 -6.90
C LEU A 31 2.47 1.98 -5.84
N SER A 32 2.13 2.19 -4.57
CA SER A 32 2.64 1.37 -3.46
C SER A 32 2.26 -0.09 -3.65
N LEU A 33 1.01 -0.36 -4.02
CA LEU A 33 0.50 -1.70 -4.26
C LEU A 33 1.19 -2.37 -5.46
N PHE A 34 1.42 -1.61 -6.55
CA PHE A 34 2.15 -2.12 -7.71
C PHE A 34 3.57 -2.59 -7.34
N TYR A 35 4.36 -1.73 -6.66
CA TYR A 35 5.71 -2.11 -6.25
C TYR A 35 5.72 -3.22 -5.20
N LEU A 36 4.72 -3.25 -4.33
CA LEU A 36 4.55 -4.31 -3.35
C LEU A 36 4.30 -5.66 -4.02
N MET A 37 3.39 -5.70 -5.00
CA MET A 37 3.11 -6.91 -5.76
C MET A 37 4.30 -7.33 -6.61
N LEU A 38 5.05 -6.38 -7.15
CA LEU A 38 6.30 -6.67 -7.87
C LEU A 38 7.35 -7.28 -6.92
N LEU A 39 7.55 -6.70 -5.74
CA LEU A 39 8.42 -7.28 -4.71
C LEU A 39 7.97 -8.69 -4.33
N HIS A 40 6.68 -8.88 -4.06
CA HIS A 40 6.12 -10.18 -3.69
C HIS A 40 6.35 -11.23 -4.78
N PHE A 41 6.09 -10.87 -6.04
CA PHE A 41 6.34 -11.72 -7.19
C PHE A 41 7.84 -12.08 -7.32
N LEU A 42 8.73 -11.08 -7.21
CA LEU A 42 10.18 -11.30 -7.30
C LEU A 42 10.70 -12.20 -6.18
N LEU A 43 10.20 -12.04 -4.96
CA LEU A 43 10.55 -12.91 -3.83
C LEU A 43 10.06 -14.35 -4.06
N ALA A 44 8.82 -14.52 -4.53
CA ALA A 44 8.26 -15.83 -4.89
C ALA A 44 9.05 -16.48 -6.03
N TYR A 45 9.36 -15.72 -7.08
CA TYR A 45 10.17 -16.18 -8.20
C TYR A 45 11.57 -16.62 -7.75
N ASN A 46 12.21 -15.81 -6.91
CA ASN A 46 13.52 -16.15 -6.36
C ASN A 46 13.47 -17.33 -5.38
N ALA A 47 12.33 -17.55 -4.72
CA ALA A 47 12.15 -18.74 -3.89
C ALA A 47 12.20 -20.03 -4.75
N LYS A 48 11.64 -19.97 -5.97
CA LYS A 48 11.59 -21.10 -6.91
C LYS A 48 12.90 -21.27 -7.70
N HIS A 49 13.43 -20.19 -8.27
CA HIS A 49 14.55 -20.26 -9.24
C HIS A 49 15.91 -19.90 -8.67
N ASN A 50 15.97 -19.19 -7.55
CA ASN A 50 17.19 -18.75 -6.86
C ASN A 50 18.19 -17.95 -7.75
N THR A 51 17.69 -17.20 -8.73
CA THR A 51 18.48 -16.49 -9.74
C THR A 51 18.72 -15.02 -9.43
N LEU A 52 17.86 -14.40 -8.58
CA LEU A 52 17.89 -12.96 -8.34
C LEU A 52 18.92 -12.60 -7.25
N PRO A 53 19.72 -11.55 -7.46
CA PRO A 53 20.65 -11.07 -6.44
C PRO A 53 19.89 -10.45 -5.25
N SER A 54 20.40 -10.67 -4.03
CA SER A 54 19.80 -10.14 -2.81
C SER A 54 19.73 -8.61 -2.77
N ILE A 55 20.68 -7.94 -3.41
CA ILE A 55 20.72 -6.46 -3.50
C ILE A 55 19.45 -5.89 -4.18
N LEU A 56 18.76 -6.66 -5.03
CA LEU A 56 17.51 -6.24 -5.63
C LEU A 56 16.42 -5.97 -4.58
N VAL A 57 16.42 -6.76 -3.48
CA VAL A 57 15.49 -6.54 -2.36
C VAL A 57 15.72 -5.17 -1.73
N PHE A 58 16.99 -4.77 -1.53
CA PHE A 58 17.33 -3.44 -1.02
C PHE A 58 16.79 -2.33 -1.93
N PHE A 59 17.03 -2.39 -3.24
CA PHE A 59 16.53 -1.38 -4.17
C PHE A 59 15.00 -1.34 -4.24
N MET A 60 14.34 -2.49 -4.20
CA MET A 60 12.87 -2.55 -4.16
C MET A 60 12.30 -1.91 -2.89
N LEU A 61 12.95 -2.10 -1.74
CA LEU A 61 12.57 -1.46 -0.49
C LEU A 61 12.79 0.06 -0.54
N CYS A 62 13.89 0.54 -1.15
CA CYS A 62 14.13 1.97 -1.35
C CYS A 62 13.05 2.62 -2.25
N ILE A 63 12.69 1.98 -3.37
CA ILE A 63 11.62 2.46 -4.25
C ILE A 63 10.28 2.47 -3.49
N GLY A 64 10.00 1.41 -2.74
CA GLY A 64 8.81 1.28 -1.96
C GLY A 64 8.68 2.32 -0.84
N LEU A 65 9.80 2.67 -0.21
CA LEU A 65 9.86 3.72 0.81
C LEU A 65 9.32 5.05 0.27
N ILE A 66 9.71 5.41 -0.96
CA ILE A 66 9.27 6.65 -1.61
C ILE A 66 7.82 6.53 -2.09
N SER A 67 7.37 5.34 -2.46
CA SER A 67 6.02 5.13 -3.01
C SER A 67 4.91 5.25 -1.96
N GLY A 68 5.16 4.86 -0.72
CA GLY A 68 4.21 5.03 0.38
C GLY A 68 4.39 4.09 1.56
N ARG A 69 3.90 4.49 2.72
CA ARG A 69 4.00 3.77 4.02
C ARG A 69 3.38 2.37 3.97
N THR A 70 2.27 2.20 3.24
CA THR A 70 1.59 0.90 3.07
C THR A 70 2.51 -0.15 2.47
N PHE A 71 3.39 0.26 1.53
CA PHE A 71 4.40 -0.64 1.00
C PHE A 71 5.30 -1.19 2.10
N LEU A 72 5.83 -0.34 3.00
CA LEU A 72 6.73 -0.78 4.06
C LEU A 72 6.07 -1.79 4.99
N LEU A 73 4.83 -1.52 5.41
CA LEU A 73 4.09 -2.42 6.30
C LEU A 73 3.85 -3.79 5.65
N LEU A 74 3.31 -3.80 4.45
CA LEU A 74 2.95 -5.05 3.77
C LEU A 74 4.16 -5.76 3.15
N SER A 75 5.28 -5.06 2.90
CA SER A 75 6.54 -5.70 2.47
C SER A 75 7.10 -6.65 3.52
N VAL A 76 6.87 -6.36 4.82
CA VAL A 76 7.23 -7.27 5.92
C VAL A 76 6.55 -8.63 5.73
N VAL A 77 5.26 -8.65 5.41
CA VAL A 77 4.52 -9.89 5.12
C VAL A 77 5.15 -10.65 3.96
N SER A 78 5.44 -9.95 2.86
CA SER A 78 6.08 -10.56 1.67
C SER A 78 7.45 -11.17 1.99
N ILE A 79 8.27 -10.44 2.76
CA ILE A 79 9.61 -10.87 3.15
C ILE A 79 9.53 -12.07 4.10
N LEU A 80 8.64 -12.06 5.10
CA LEU A 80 8.46 -13.17 6.03
C LEU A 80 8.00 -14.44 5.31
N VAL A 81 7.05 -14.32 4.37
CA VAL A 81 6.54 -15.46 3.59
C VAL A 81 7.64 -16.11 2.77
N TYR A 82 8.53 -15.33 2.14
CA TYR A 82 9.60 -15.82 1.26
C TYR A 82 10.99 -15.58 1.81
N PHE A 83 11.14 -15.58 3.14
CA PHE A 83 12.41 -15.30 3.80
C PHE A 83 13.51 -16.25 3.34
N LYS A 84 14.69 -15.66 3.05
CA LYS A 84 15.96 -16.39 2.85
C LYS A 84 17.07 -15.66 3.60
N TRP A 85 17.95 -16.39 4.26
CA TRP A 85 19.10 -15.81 5.00
C TRP A 85 19.95 -14.88 4.14
N ARG A 86 20.03 -15.14 2.84
CA ARG A 86 20.76 -14.29 1.89
C ARG A 86 20.20 -12.86 1.76
N TYR A 87 18.96 -12.60 2.21
CA TYR A 87 18.38 -11.25 2.20
C TYR A 87 18.81 -10.41 3.40
N VAL A 88 19.31 -11.05 4.47
CA VAL A 88 19.65 -10.37 5.73
C VAL A 88 20.61 -9.20 5.53
N PRO A 89 21.69 -9.28 4.76
CA PRO A 89 22.56 -8.12 4.53
C PRO A 89 21.82 -6.94 3.87
N SER A 90 20.95 -7.21 2.91
CA SER A 90 20.15 -6.18 2.24
C SER A 90 19.10 -5.56 3.17
N LEU A 91 18.49 -6.34 4.06
CA LEU A 91 17.55 -5.86 5.06
C LEU A 91 18.24 -5.01 6.12
N ILE A 92 19.42 -5.42 6.58
CA ILE A 92 20.24 -4.65 7.53
C ILE A 92 20.67 -3.32 6.88
N ALA A 93 21.19 -3.36 5.65
CA ALA A 93 21.58 -2.15 4.93
C ALA A 93 20.39 -1.18 4.76
N PHE A 94 19.19 -1.69 4.46
CA PHE A 94 17.98 -0.88 4.37
C PHE A 94 17.57 -0.32 5.74
N ALA A 95 17.61 -1.11 6.80
CA ALA A 95 17.30 -0.65 8.15
C ALA A 95 18.27 0.45 8.61
N ILE A 96 19.57 0.30 8.35
CA ILE A 96 20.58 1.33 8.61
C ILE A 96 20.27 2.60 7.83
N LEU A 97 19.96 2.49 6.53
CA LEU A 97 19.58 3.64 5.71
C LEU A 97 18.37 4.38 6.28
N VAL A 98 17.32 3.65 6.66
CA VAL A 98 16.11 4.23 7.26
C VAL A 98 16.43 4.96 8.56
N LEU A 99 17.22 4.35 9.45
CA LEU A 99 17.63 4.97 10.72
C LEU A 99 18.50 6.21 10.50
N LEU A 100 19.44 6.17 9.56
CA LEU A 100 20.28 7.32 9.21
C LEU A 100 19.43 8.47 8.65
N LEU A 101 18.50 8.19 7.74
CA LEU A 101 17.59 9.21 7.20
C LEU A 101 16.72 9.82 8.31
N ALA A 102 16.14 9.00 9.17
CA ALA A 102 15.28 9.46 10.27
C ALA A 102 16.06 10.28 11.31
N TYR A 103 17.34 9.96 11.55
CA TYR A 103 18.18 10.66 12.54
C TYR A 103 18.77 11.95 12.00
N PHE A 104 19.31 11.96 10.77
CA PHE A 104 20.02 13.13 10.22
C PHE A 104 19.11 14.11 9.48
N LEU A 105 17.96 13.66 8.97
CA LEU A 105 17.07 14.45 8.13
C LEU A 105 15.60 14.44 8.63
N PRO A 106 15.33 14.57 9.94
CA PRO A 106 13.96 14.43 10.45
C PRO A 106 13.03 15.56 9.97
N GLU A 107 13.59 16.76 9.71
CA GLU A 107 12.84 17.93 9.24
C GLU A 107 12.65 17.96 7.71
N ASN A 108 13.30 17.06 6.98
CA ASN A 108 13.12 16.98 5.54
C ASN A 108 11.70 16.49 5.23
N PRO A 109 10.87 17.22 4.46
CA PRO A 109 9.48 16.86 4.23
C PRO A 109 9.28 15.47 3.66
N TYR A 110 10.17 15.02 2.76
CA TYR A 110 10.12 13.69 2.16
C TYR A 110 10.40 12.60 3.20
N VAL A 111 11.42 12.80 4.03
CA VAL A 111 11.81 11.86 5.09
C VAL A 111 10.76 11.85 6.20
N ALA A 112 10.33 13.02 6.67
CA ALA A 112 9.29 13.16 7.67
C ALA A 112 8.00 12.45 7.25
N HIS A 113 7.57 12.63 5.99
CA HIS A 113 6.39 11.98 5.47
C HIS A 113 6.56 10.45 5.36
N ALA A 114 7.69 9.96 4.83
CA ALA A 114 7.90 8.54 4.61
C ALA A 114 8.17 7.77 5.91
N LEU A 115 8.90 8.35 6.84
CA LEU A 115 9.43 7.71 8.05
C LEU A 115 8.79 8.23 9.35
N GLU A 116 7.65 8.90 9.29
CA GLU A 116 6.94 9.43 10.47
C GLU A 116 6.87 8.43 11.64
N PRO A 117 6.48 7.14 11.46
CA PRO A 117 6.43 6.20 12.56
C PRO A 117 7.80 5.90 13.19
N VAL A 118 8.86 5.91 12.37
CA VAL A 118 10.24 5.67 12.84
C VAL A 118 10.76 6.88 13.60
N ILE A 119 10.51 8.08 13.07
CA ILE A 119 10.89 9.34 13.72
C ILE A 119 10.17 9.48 15.06
N ASN A 120 8.87 9.22 15.12
CA ASN A 120 8.09 9.23 16.35
C ASN A 120 8.61 8.24 17.38
N LEU A 121 9.01 7.04 16.94
CA LEU A 121 9.61 6.04 17.82
C LEU A 121 10.95 6.53 18.39
N LEU A 122 11.81 7.15 17.58
CA LEU A 122 13.10 7.69 18.02
C LEU A 122 12.92 8.85 19.03
N HIS A 123 11.85 9.62 18.92
CA HIS A 123 11.53 10.69 19.86
C HIS A 123 10.68 10.24 21.07
N GLY A 124 10.47 8.95 21.24
CA GLY A 124 9.74 8.39 22.38
C GLY A 124 8.22 8.55 22.33
N ALA A 125 7.66 8.98 21.19
CA ALA A 125 6.21 9.11 20.99
C ALA A 125 5.51 7.78 20.63
N GLY A 126 6.25 6.68 20.54
CA GLY A 126 5.74 5.37 20.14
C GLY A 126 5.65 5.22 18.61
N PHE A 127 5.25 4.02 18.17
CA PHE A 127 5.08 3.70 16.74
C PHE A 127 3.71 4.17 16.25
N VAL A 128 3.52 5.49 16.22
CA VAL A 128 2.25 6.14 15.85
C VAL A 128 2.42 6.88 14.52
N SER A 129 1.38 6.84 13.70
CA SER A 129 1.30 7.59 12.45
C SER A 129 -0.01 8.36 12.39
N SER A 130 0.06 9.64 12.01
CA SER A 130 -1.12 10.49 11.80
C SER A 130 -2.14 9.85 10.85
N SER A 131 -1.67 9.17 9.81
CA SER A 131 -2.53 8.46 8.84
C SER A 131 -3.27 7.29 9.48
N THR A 132 -2.62 6.51 10.36
CA THR A 132 -3.25 5.39 11.06
C THR A 132 -4.30 5.88 12.04
N ASP A 133 -3.99 6.93 12.79
CA ASP A 133 -4.94 7.55 13.73
C ASP A 133 -6.17 8.10 13.01
N THR A 134 -5.96 8.81 11.90
CA THR A 134 -7.04 9.33 11.08
C THR A 134 -7.90 8.21 10.50
N LEU A 135 -7.28 7.13 10.01
CA LEU A 135 -8.01 5.97 9.50
C LEU A 135 -8.87 5.33 10.59
N MET A 136 -8.30 5.08 11.76
CA MET A 136 -8.99 4.43 12.88
C MET A 136 -10.14 5.27 13.43
N LYS A 137 -9.93 6.59 13.57
CA LYS A 137 -10.91 7.50 14.19
C LYS A 137 -11.99 7.96 13.22
N ASN A 138 -11.65 8.19 11.96
CA ASN A 138 -12.53 8.89 11.02
C ASN A 138 -13.02 8.00 9.87
N HIS A 139 -12.28 6.97 9.49
CA HIS A 139 -12.55 6.23 8.26
C HIS A 139 -12.99 4.79 8.48
N LEU A 140 -12.79 4.22 9.68
CA LEU A 140 -13.26 2.89 10.01
C LEU A 140 -14.52 2.98 10.88
N PHE A 141 -15.63 2.58 10.32
CA PHE A 141 -16.92 2.48 11.03
C PHE A 141 -17.66 1.23 10.56
N MET A 142 -18.62 0.78 11.36
CA MET A 142 -19.46 -0.35 10.99
C MET A 142 -20.66 0.15 10.21
N PRO A 143 -20.84 -0.24 8.95
CA PRO A 143 -22.05 0.10 8.18
C PRO A 143 -23.29 -0.47 8.85
N THR A 144 -24.43 0.17 8.65
CA THR A 144 -25.71 -0.42 9.07
C THR A 144 -25.95 -1.73 8.33
N LEU A 145 -26.74 -2.64 8.93
CA LEU A 145 -27.03 -3.94 8.29
C LEU A 145 -27.66 -3.77 6.90
N LYS A 146 -28.48 -2.72 6.73
CA LYS A 146 -29.06 -2.38 5.43
C LYS A 146 -27.99 -2.00 4.41
N GLN A 147 -27.05 -1.12 4.78
CA GLN A 147 -25.94 -0.70 3.92
C GLN A 147 -25.00 -1.87 3.60
N PHE A 148 -24.77 -2.74 4.59
CA PHE A 148 -23.90 -3.91 4.42
C PHE A 148 -24.48 -4.90 3.38
N ILE A 149 -25.79 -5.16 3.40
CA ILE A 149 -26.44 -6.13 2.50
C ILE A 149 -26.79 -5.49 1.15
N TYR A 150 -27.51 -4.36 1.18
CA TYR A 150 -28.13 -3.77 0.00
C TYR A 150 -27.37 -2.59 -0.59
N ALA A 151 -26.42 -2.02 0.17
CA ALA A 151 -25.71 -0.78 -0.16
C ALA A 151 -26.61 0.46 -0.25
N ASP A 152 -25.99 1.61 -0.48
CA ASP A 152 -26.68 2.88 -0.80
C ASP A 152 -26.53 3.26 -2.29
N GLY A 153 -25.70 2.53 -3.05
CA GLY A 153 -25.45 2.78 -4.47
C GLY A 153 -24.63 4.03 -4.75
N MET A 154 -24.03 4.64 -3.73
CA MET A 154 -23.29 5.89 -3.85
C MET A 154 -21.80 5.68 -3.61
N TYR A 155 -20.99 6.18 -4.54
CA TYR A 155 -19.51 6.12 -4.43
C TYR A 155 -18.90 7.47 -4.02
N MET A 156 -19.52 8.55 -4.45
CA MET A 156 -19.15 9.93 -4.12
C MET A 156 -20.30 10.62 -3.42
N THR A 157 -19.99 11.58 -2.55
CA THR A 157 -20.99 12.52 -2.01
C THR A 157 -21.52 13.39 -3.13
N GLY A 158 -22.82 13.77 -3.04
CA GLY A 158 -23.51 14.54 -4.07
C GLY A 158 -22.90 15.93 -4.33
N GLN A 159 -23.57 16.73 -5.17
CA GLN A 159 -23.08 17.99 -5.74
C GLN A 159 -22.59 19.05 -4.73
N LEU A 160 -23.00 18.99 -3.46
CA LEU A 160 -22.61 19.95 -2.41
C LEU A 160 -21.20 19.74 -1.86
N GLU A 161 -20.63 18.53 -2.01
CA GLU A 161 -19.27 18.18 -1.55
C GLU A 161 -18.47 17.51 -2.68
N VAL A 162 -18.18 18.26 -3.71
CA VAL A 162 -17.50 17.77 -4.90
C VAL A 162 -16.14 17.16 -4.54
N GLY A 163 -15.96 15.89 -4.87
CA GLY A 163 -14.68 15.19 -4.76
C GLY A 163 -14.45 14.41 -3.47
N ARG A 164 -15.44 14.34 -2.56
CA ARG A 164 -15.38 13.47 -1.37
C ARG A 164 -16.05 12.13 -1.62
N TYR A 165 -15.50 11.09 -1.03
CA TYR A 165 -16.10 9.75 -1.05
C TYR A 165 -17.33 9.68 -0.15
N TYR A 166 -18.32 8.92 -0.59
CA TYR A 166 -19.52 8.67 0.20
C TYR A 166 -19.17 8.02 1.55
N GLY A 167 -19.85 8.44 2.62
CA GLY A 167 -19.54 8.02 3.99
C GLY A 167 -18.26 8.63 4.57
N HIS A 168 -17.62 9.60 3.88
CA HIS A 168 -16.40 10.27 4.31
C HIS A 168 -15.25 9.29 4.64
N THR A 169 -15.27 8.09 4.06
CA THR A 169 -14.27 7.06 4.32
C THR A 169 -13.29 6.91 3.16
N ASP A 170 -12.00 6.81 3.50
CA ASP A 170 -10.93 6.44 2.57
C ASP A 170 -10.65 4.93 2.56
N SER A 171 -11.36 4.16 3.40
CA SER A 171 -11.23 2.70 3.41
C SER A 171 -11.76 2.10 2.10
N GLY A 172 -10.86 1.51 1.31
CA GLY A 172 -11.21 0.86 0.05
C GLY A 172 -12.28 -0.22 0.21
N PHE A 173 -12.21 -1.00 1.28
CA PHE A 173 -13.17 -2.05 1.61
C PHE A 173 -14.56 -1.48 1.94
N LEU A 174 -14.64 -0.47 2.82
CA LEU A 174 -15.92 0.16 3.18
C LEU A 174 -16.58 0.84 1.99
N ARG A 175 -15.81 1.50 1.13
CA ARG A 175 -16.36 2.11 -0.10
C ARG A 175 -17.04 1.10 -0.99
N GLN A 176 -16.46 -0.09 -1.16
CA GLN A 176 -17.07 -1.17 -1.96
C GLN A 176 -18.37 -1.67 -1.33
N ILE A 177 -18.40 -1.81 0.00
CA ILE A 177 -19.62 -2.21 0.71
C ILE A 177 -20.71 -1.13 0.62
N LEU A 178 -20.37 0.14 0.84
CA LEU A 178 -21.33 1.24 0.73
C LEU A 178 -21.88 1.41 -0.69
N TYR A 179 -21.07 1.11 -1.70
CA TYR A 179 -21.47 1.21 -3.10
C TYR A 179 -22.35 0.06 -3.57
N GLY A 180 -21.95 -1.19 -3.32
CA GLY A 180 -22.62 -2.36 -3.89
C GLY A 180 -22.94 -3.48 -2.90
N GLY A 181 -22.79 -3.23 -1.60
CA GLY A 181 -23.03 -4.22 -0.56
C GLY A 181 -21.96 -5.32 -0.49
N VAL A 182 -22.21 -6.26 0.40
CA VAL A 182 -21.31 -7.41 0.58
C VAL A 182 -21.22 -8.28 -0.70
N SER A 183 -22.27 -8.36 -1.48
CA SER A 183 -22.30 -9.14 -2.74
C SER A 183 -21.29 -8.58 -3.76
N TYR A 184 -21.22 -7.27 -3.91
CA TYR A 184 -20.25 -6.61 -4.78
C TYR A 184 -18.81 -6.80 -4.28
N ALA A 185 -18.59 -6.66 -2.98
CA ALA A 185 -17.27 -6.93 -2.39
C ALA A 185 -16.82 -8.38 -2.63
N LEU A 186 -17.74 -9.35 -2.49
CA LEU A 186 -17.45 -10.76 -2.80
C LEU A 186 -17.09 -11.00 -4.28
N VAL A 187 -17.78 -10.32 -5.21
CA VAL A 187 -17.44 -10.39 -6.63
C VAL A 187 -16.03 -9.82 -6.87
N CYS A 188 -15.68 -8.67 -6.28
CA CYS A 188 -14.35 -8.09 -6.38
C CYS A 188 -13.28 -9.05 -5.85
N PHE A 189 -13.51 -9.67 -4.69
CA PHE A 189 -12.60 -10.68 -4.14
C PHE A 189 -12.49 -11.92 -5.01
N ALA A 190 -13.58 -12.41 -5.56
CA ALA A 190 -13.57 -13.57 -6.46
C ALA A 190 -12.76 -13.31 -7.74
N VAL A 191 -12.91 -12.10 -8.32
CA VAL A 191 -12.13 -11.67 -9.50
C VAL A 191 -10.66 -11.55 -9.14
N THR A 192 -10.33 -10.92 -8.01
CA THR A 192 -8.93 -10.80 -7.52
C THR A 192 -8.33 -12.19 -7.31
N PHE A 193 -9.03 -13.10 -6.64
CA PHE A 193 -8.59 -14.47 -6.40
C PHE A 193 -8.37 -15.23 -7.71
N TYR A 194 -9.26 -15.05 -8.68
CA TYR A 194 -9.13 -15.67 -9.99
C TYR A 194 -7.83 -15.26 -10.70
N PHE A 195 -7.52 -13.95 -10.72
CA PHE A 195 -6.28 -13.44 -11.33
C PHE A 195 -5.03 -13.92 -10.59
N VAL A 196 -5.02 -13.85 -9.27
CA VAL A 196 -3.91 -14.35 -8.44
C VAL A 196 -3.69 -15.84 -8.68
N ARG A 197 -4.76 -16.64 -8.74
CA ARG A 197 -4.68 -18.06 -9.05
C ARG A 197 -4.12 -18.33 -10.44
N LYS A 198 -4.51 -17.54 -11.46
CA LYS A 198 -3.96 -17.65 -12.82
C LYS A 198 -2.46 -17.35 -12.86
N VAL A 199 -2.00 -16.32 -12.16
CA VAL A 199 -0.57 -16.02 -12.03
C VAL A 199 0.16 -17.19 -11.35
N ALA A 200 -0.41 -17.70 -10.25
CA ALA A 200 0.18 -18.83 -9.54
C ALA A 200 0.31 -20.08 -10.40
N LEU A 201 -0.71 -20.41 -11.18
CA LEU A 201 -0.69 -21.57 -12.08
C LEU A 201 0.38 -21.44 -13.18
N ASN A 202 0.55 -20.25 -13.73
CA ASN A 202 1.48 -20.04 -14.85
C ASN A 202 2.94 -19.91 -14.39
N TRP A 203 3.20 -19.35 -13.20
CA TRP A 203 4.54 -19.01 -12.76
C TRP A 203 5.05 -19.80 -11.55
N PHE A 204 4.14 -20.33 -10.72
CA PHE A 204 4.46 -20.88 -9.41
C PHE A 204 3.84 -22.28 -9.19
N ASP A 205 3.56 -23.01 -10.24
CA ASP A 205 2.99 -24.38 -10.20
C ASP A 205 1.73 -24.49 -9.34
N GLY A 206 0.92 -23.43 -9.31
CA GLY A 206 -0.29 -23.39 -8.52
C GLY A 206 -0.06 -23.25 -7.00
N SER A 207 1.09 -22.75 -6.58
CA SER A 207 1.46 -22.62 -5.17
C SER A 207 0.39 -21.90 -4.34
N TRP A 208 -0.22 -22.60 -3.41
CA TRP A 208 -1.15 -22.01 -2.44
C TRP A 208 -0.50 -20.95 -1.55
N LYS A 209 0.77 -21.10 -1.27
CA LYS A 209 1.56 -20.10 -0.53
C LYS A 209 1.53 -18.74 -1.24
N PHE A 210 1.74 -18.75 -2.58
CA PHE A 210 1.64 -17.52 -3.38
C PHE A 210 0.20 -16.99 -3.44
N ILE A 211 -0.77 -17.89 -3.70
CA ILE A 211 -2.18 -17.50 -3.82
C ILE A 211 -2.66 -16.78 -2.56
N LEU A 212 -2.46 -17.38 -1.39
CA LEU A 212 -2.96 -16.83 -0.14
C LEU A 212 -2.24 -15.54 0.24
N SER A 213 -0.91 -15.50 0.14
CA SER A 213 -0.16 -14.30 0.51
C SER A 213 -0.40 -13.12 -0.44
N ALA A 214 -0.45 -13.36 -1.75
CA ALA A 214 -0.77 -12.32 -2.73
C ALA A 214 -2.22 -11.84 -2.59
N PHE A 215 -3.16 -12.76 -2.33
CA PHE A 215 -4.56 -12.40 -2.10
C PHE A 215 -4.72 -11.54 -0.83
N VAL A 216 -4.07 -11.89 0.26
CA VAL A 216 -4.06 -11.08 1.49
C VAL A 216 -3.51 -9.67 1.23
N ILE A 217 -2.39 -9.56 0.52
CA ILE A 217 -1.78 -8.26 0.17
C ILE A 217 -2.74 -7.40 -0.69
N LEU A 218 -3.47 -8.01 -1.61
CA LEU A 218 -4.39 -7.29 -2.50
C LEU A 218 -5.75 -6.98 -1.86
N ALA A 219 -6.13 -7.74 -0.82
CA ALA A 219 -7.38 -7.53 -0.09
C ALA A 219 -7.27 -6.44 0.99
N PHE A 220 -6.05 -6.03 1.35
CA PHE A 220 -5.75 -5.02 2.36
C PHE A 220 -5.69 -3.63 1.74
#